data_1e101dcad0c06a70c86f809e3a2071ad
#
_entry.id   1e101dcad0c06a70c86f809e3a2071ad
#
_cell.length_a   1.000
_cell.length_b   1.000
_cell.length_c   1.000
_cell.angle_alpha   90.00
_cell.angle_beta   90.00
_cell.angle_gamma   90.00
#
_symmetry.space_group_name_H-M   'P 1'
#
loop_
_entity.id
_entity.type
_entity.pdbx_description
1 polymer ?
#
loop_
_entity_poly.entity_id
_entity_poly.type
_entity_poly.pdbx_seq_one_letter_code
_entity_poly.pdbx_strand_id
1 'polypeptide(L)'
;MYDYLIVGAGLFGCTFARLATDAGKKCLIIEKREHIAGNCYTEKKHGIHQHIYGPHIFHCNDDDIWDFVNRFAKFNSFINRPIAINNGKAYSLPFSMYTFNAMWGVLTPEEAIAKIESQKLKLERKPLNLEEQALSLVGTDIYNTLIRDYTKKQWQKDPKELPASIITRLPVRMTWDNNYFFDKFQGIPIGGYTLMFENMLKGIEVRVNT
;
A
#
# COMPACT_ATOMS: atom_id res chain seq x y z
N MET A 1 -10.91 -14.10 34.89
CA MET A 1 -10.65 -12.61 34.75
C MET A 1 -9.70 -12.42 33.59
N TYR A 2 -9.85 -11.38 32.77
CA TYR A 2 -8.92 -11.03 31.68
C TYR A 2 -7.93 -10.00 32.20
N ASP A 3 -6.68 -10.10 31.73
CA ASP A 3 -5.65 -9.07 31.98
C ASP A 3 -5.81 -7.89 31.02
N TYR A 4 -6.26 -8.16 29.77
CA TYR A 4 -6.45 -7.13 28.75
C TYR A 4 -7.78 -7.28 28.02
N LEU A 5 -8.47 -6.15 27.84
CA LEU A 5 -9.55 -5.97 26.88
C LEU A 5 -9.01 -5.18 25.69
N ILE A 6 -9.08 -5.77 24.50
CA ILE A 6 -8.54 -5.21 23.26
C ILE A 6 -9.71 -4.86 22.34
N VAL A 7 -9.78 -3.62 21.89
CA VAL A 7 -10.84 -3.13 21.01
C VAL A 7 -10.35 -3.12 19.58
N GLY A 8 -10.94 -3.97 18.74
CA GLY A 8 -10.61 -4.17 17.33
C GLY A 8 -9.74 -5.39 17.06
N ALA A 9 -10.23 -6.28 16.19
CA ALA A 9 -9.54 -7.49 15.74
C ALA A 9 -8.77 -7.25 14.41
N GLY A 10 -8.22 -6.07 14.22
CA GLY A 10 -7.29 -5.75 13.14
C GLY A 10 -5.85 -6.20 13.46
N LEU A 11 -4.90 -5.90 12.56
CA LEU A 11 -3.52 -6.36 12.69
C LEU A 11 -2.90 -5.97 14.04
N PHE A 12 -3.05 -4.73 14.48
CA PHE A 12 -2.49 -4.24 15.74
C PHE A 12 -3.06 -5.00 16.94
N GLY A 13 -4.41 -5.08 17.06
CA GLY A 13 -5.06 -5.73 18.19
C GLY A 13 -4.74 -7.23 18.27
N CYS A 14 -4.75 -7.92 17.14
CA CYS A 14 -4.41 -9.35 17.08
C CYS A 14 -2.94 -9.63 17.43
N THR A 15 -2.02 -8.79 16.93
CA THR A 15 -0.59 -8.90 17.27
C THR A 15 -0.35 -8.67 18.74
N PHE A 16 -0.94 -7.62 19.33
CA PHE A 16 -0.83 -7.34 20.74
C PHE A 16 -1.38 -8.50 21.59
N ALA A 17 -2.59 -9.00 21.23
CA ALA A 17 -3.20 -10.12 21.94
C ALA A 17 -2.34 -11.38 21.90
N ARG A 18 -1.72 -11.67 20.73
CA ARG A 18 -0.84 -12.83 20.57
C ARG A 18 0.41 -12.71 21.43
N LEU A 19 1.09 -11.56 21.39
CA LEU A 19 2.29 -11.32 22.19
C LEU A 19 1.99 -11.35 23.69
N ALA A 20 0.89 -10.74 24.13
CA ALA A 20 0.46 -10.78 25.52
C ALA A 20 0.11 -12.20 25.99
N THR A 21 -0.56 -12.98 25.13
CA THR A 21 -0.91 -14.37 25.43
C THR A 21 0.34 -15.26 25.49
N ASP A 22 1.31 -15.05 24.59
CA ASP A 22 2.60 -15.75 24.64
C ASP A 22 3.37 -15.42 25.92
N ALA A 23 3.16 -14.23 26.49
CA ALA A 23 3.68 -13.80 27.80
C ALA A 23 2.80 -14.25 28.99
N GLY A 24 1.85 -15.20 28.81
CA GLY A 24 1.02 -15.77 29.85
C GLY A 24 -0.17 -14.91 30.29
N LYS A 25 -0.52 -13.84 29.52
CA LYS A 25 -1.67 -12.97 29.82
C LYS A 25 -2.95 -13.48 29.21
N LYS A 26 -4.07 -13.26 29.85
CA LYS A 26 -5.39 -13.60 29.34
C LYS A 26 -6.04 -12.40 28.68
N CYS A 27 -6.28 -12.50 27.36
CA CYS A 27 -6.82 -11.43 26.53
C CYS A 27 -8.27 -11.73 26.11
N LEU A 28 -9.07 -10.66 26.00
CA LEU A 28 -10.35 -10.67 25.30
C LEU A 28 -10.29 -9.60 24.21
N ILE A 29 -10.62 -9.97 22.98
CA ILE A 29 -10.76 -9.03 21.87
C ILE A 29 -12.25 -8.81 21.59
N ILE A 30 -12.68 -7.58 21.44
CA ILE A 30 -14.01 -7.22 20.93
C ILE A 30 -13.86 -6.53 19.56
N GLU A 31 -14.72 -6.87 18.61
CA GLU A 31 -14.69 -6.37 17.25
C GLU A 31 -16.11 -6.00 16.79
N LYS A 32 -16.28 -4.78 16.29
CA LYS A 32 -17.57 -4.28 15.82
C LYS A 32 -18.09 -4.94 14.53
N ARG A 33 -17.18 -5.42 13.67
CA ARG A 33 -17.52 -6.12 12.42
C ARG A 33 -17.90 -7.56 12.73
N GLU A 34 -18.53 -8.22 11.78
CA GLU A 34 -18.86 -9.65 11.84
C GLU A 34 -17.64 -10.56 11.60
N HIS A 35 -16.49 -10.00 11.29
CA HIS A 35 -15.25 -10.71 10.97
C HIS A 35 -14.03 -10.11 11.65
N ILE A 36 -12.99 -10.92 11.82
CA ILE A 36 -11.65 -10.55 12.26
C ILE A 36 -10.82 -9.97 11.09
N ALA A 37 -9.54 -9.69 11.35
CA ALA A 37 -8.52 -9.22 10.40
C ALA A 37 -8.67 -7.74 9.96
N GLY A 38 -9.70 -7.02 10.42
CA GLY A 38 -9.86 -5.61 10.10
C GLY A 38 -9.85 -5.35 8.58
N ASN A 39 -9.03 -4.42 8.12
CA ASN A 39 -8.93 -4.12 6.68
C ASN A 39 -8.13 -5.16 5.88
N CYS A 40 -7.42 -6.06 6.54
CA CYS A 40 -6.75 -7.19 5.86
C CYS A 40 -7.69 -8.38 5.58
N TYR A 41 -8.98 -8.27 5.93
CA TYR A 41 -9.94 -9.34 5.74
C TYR A 41 -9.98 -9.82 4.29
N THR A 42 -9.87 -11.14 4.13
CA THR A 42 -9.81 -11.82 2.83
C THR A 42 -10.84 -12.94 2.81
N GLU A 43 -11.66 -12.97 1.77
CA GLU A 43 -12.61 -14.06 1.51
C GLU A 43 -12.16 -14.90 0.33
N LYS A 44 -12.50 -16.19 0.35
CA LYS A 44 -12.32 -17.07 -0.82
C LYS A 44 -13.62 -17.14 -1.62
N LYS A 45 -13.63 -16.52 -2.80
CA LYS A 45 -14.78 -16.57 -3.74
C LYS A 45 -14.35 -17.20 -5.07
N HIS A 46 -15.06 -18.20 -5.52
CA HIS A 46 -14.77 -18.92 -6.77
C HIS A 46 -13.30 -19.39 -6.90
N GLY A 47 -12.71 -19.82 -5.78
CA GLY A 47 -11.31 -20.29 -5.75
C GLY A 47 -10.25 -19.18 -5.64
N ILE A 48 -10.65 -17.92 -5.68
CA ILE A 48 -9.77 -16.75 -5.60
C ILE A 48 -9.88 -16.10 -4.23
N HIS A 49 -8.74 -15.71 -3.65
CA HIS A 49 -8.71 -14.91 -2.41
C HIS A 49 -8.95 -13.44 -2.75
N GLN A 50 -10.11 -12.93 -2.33
CA GLN A 50 -10.52 -11.55 -2.54
C GLN A 50 -10.20 -10.71 -1.29
N HIS A 51 -9.42 -9.66 -1.45
CA HIS A 51 -9.17 -8.65 -0.41
C HIS A 51 -10.34 -7.66 -0.40
N ILE A 52 -11.18 -7.72 0.61
CA ILE A 52 -12.47 -6.99 0.61
C ILE A 52 -12.30 -5.47 0.72
N TYR A 53 -11.30 -5.02 1.48
CA TYR A 53 -11.05 -3.60 1.75
C TYR A 53 -9.85 -3.01 0.97
N GLY A 54 -9.50 -3.64 -0.14
CA GLY A 54 -8.37 -3.26 -0.97
C GLY A 54 -7.15 -4.18 -0.79
N PRO A 55 -6.22 -4.19 -1.75
CA PRO A 55 -5.09 -5.09 -1.74
C PRO A 55 -4.11 -4.74 -0.61
N HIS A 56 -3.73 -5.75 0.15
CA HIS A 56 -2.69 -5.65 1.16
C HIS A 56 -1.56 -6.58 0.76
N ILE A 57 -0.35 -6.05 0.66
CA ILE A 57 0.87 -6.81 0.42
C ILE A 57 1.76 -6.61 1.64
N PHE A 58 2.14 -7.72 2.29
CA PHE A 58 3.07 -7.66 3.41
C PHE A 58 4.47 -7.35 2.89
N HIS A 59 5.16 -6.42 3.55
CA HIS A 59 6.56 -6.12 3.27
C HIS A 59 7.27 -5.59 4.52
N CYS A 60 8.49 -5.98 4.73
CA CYS A 60 9.35 -5.48 5.82
C CYS A 60 10.83 -5.76 5.55
N ASN A 61 11.70 -5.06 6.30
CA ASN A 61 13.14 -5.29 6.32
C ASN A 61 13.63 -5.95 7.63
N ASP A 62 12.73 -6.17 8.57
CA ASP A 62 13.00 -6.65 9.91
C ASP A 62 12.83 -8.17 9.97
N ASP A 63 13.90 -8.88 10.35
CA ASP A 63 13.91 -10.33 10.43
C ASP A 63 12.99 -10.86 11.55
N ASP A 64 12.92 -10.17 12.71
CA ASP A 64 12.08 -10.58 13.83
C ASP A 64 10.58 -10.47 13.47
N ILE A 65 10.20 -9.41 12.75
CA ILE A 65 8.83 -9.24 12.24
C ILE A 65 8.51 -10.33 11.22
N TRP A 66 9.44 -10.62 10.31
CA TRP A 66 9.27 -11.68 9.32
C TRP A 66 9.11 -13.05 9.98
N ASP A 67 9.95 -13.38 10.93
CA ASP A 67 9.87 -14.64 11.69
C ASP A 67 8.57 -14.72 12.48
N PHE A 68 8.14 -13.62 13.10
CA PHE A 68 6.88 -13.57 13.84
C PHE A 68 5.68 -13.88 12.94
N VAL A 69 5.54 -13.25 11.78
CA VAL A 69 4.37 -13.49 10.91
C VAL A 69 4.39 -14.88 10.28
N ASN A 70 5.58 -15.43 10.01
CA ASN A 70 5.74 -16.79 9.49
C ASN A 70 5.36 -17.90 10.49
N ARG A 71 5.16 -17.58 11.77
CA ARG A 71 4.55 -18.51 12.75
C ARG A 71 3.10 -18.83 12.40
N PHE A 72 2.40 -17.96 11.67
CA PHE A 72 0.95 -18.02 11.44
C PHE A 72 0.56 -18.26 10.00
N ALA A 73 1.44 -17.95 9.04
CA ALA A 73 1.22 -18.23 7.62
C ALA A 73 2.56 -18.39 6.90
N LYS A 74 2.53 -19.13 5.79
CA LYS A 74 3.61 -19.07 4.79
C LYS A 74 3.27 -17.98 3.78
N PHE A 75 4.26 -17.24 3.33
CA PHE A 75 4.09 -16.21 2.31
C PHE A 75 4.54 -16.71 0.94
N ASN A 76 3.87 -16.24 -0.11
CA ASN A 76 4.33 -16.42 -1.48
C ASN A 76 5.45 -15.42 -1.82
N SER A 77 6.03 -15.55 -3.01
CA SER A 77 7.07 -14.62 -3.48
C SER A 77 6.47 -13.49 -4.35
N PHE A 78 5.28 -13.02 -4.02
CA PHE A 78 4.63 -11.95 -4.79
C PHE A 78 5.39 -10.64 -4.65
N ILE A 79 5.77 -10.08 -5.80
CA ILE A 79 6.38 -8.76 -5.90
C ILE A 79 5.36 -7.81 -6.53
N ASN A 80 5.06 -6.72 -5.84
CA ASN A 80 4.11 -5.73 -6.33
C ASN A 80 4.73 -4.87 -7.43
N ARG A 81 4.17 -4.97 -8.65
CA ARG A 81 4.54 -4.17 -9.82
C ARG A 81 3.27 -3.61 -10.45
N PRO A 82 2.72 -2.52 -9.90
CA PRO A 82 1.47 -1.96 -10.40
C PRO A 82 1.63 -1.39 -11.81
N ILE A 83 0.57 -1.47 -12.58
CA ILE A 83 0.46 -0.91 -13.93
C ILE A 83 -0.75 0.02 -13.97
N ALA A 84 -0.55 1.23 -14.47
CA ALA A 84 -1.63 2.17 -14.78
C ALA A 84 -1.99 2.05 -16.26
N ILE A 85 -3.29 2.03 -16.56
CA ILE A 85 -3.79 2.09 -17.94
C ILE A 85 -4.43 3.47 -18.16
N ASN A 86 -3.93 4.18 -19.16
CA ASN A 86 -4.51 5.45 -19.59
C ASN A 86 -4.62 5.47 -21.11
N ASN A 87 -5.81 5.74 -21.65
CA ASN A 87 -6.09 5.77 -23.09
C ASN A 87 -5.55 4.55 -23.86
N GLY A 88 -5.72 3.34 -23.29
CA GLY A 88 -5.27 2.09 -23.89
C GLY A 88 -3.76 1.84 -23.81
N LYS A 89 -2.99 2.73 -23.20
CA LYS A 89 -1.53 2.57 -23.01
C LYS A 89 -1.22 2.19 -21.57
N ALA A 90 -0.32 1.21 -21.42
CA ALA A 90 0.14 0.74 -20.11
C ALA A 90 1.39 1.51 -19.66
N TYR A 91 1.39 1.91 -18.38
CA TYR A 91 2.52 2.59 -17.74
C TYR A 91 2.89 1.84 -16.46
N SER A 92 4.17 1.59 -16.27
CA SER A 92 4.67 0.99 -15.03
C SER A 92 4.64 1.99 -13.88
N LEU A 93 4.33 1.50 -12.68
CA LEU A 93 4.41 2.29 -11.44
C LEU A 93 5.31 1.55 -10.43
N PRO A 94 6.03 2.26 -9.55
CA PRO A 94 6.16 3.72 -9.47
C PRO A 94 6.81 4.32 -10.71
N PHE A 95 6.84 5.66 -10.81
CA PHE A 95 7.46 6.35 -11.95
C PHE A 95 8.93 5.99 -12.06
N SER A 96 9.29 5.25 -13.09
CA SER A 96 10.62 4.71 -13.34
C SER A 96 10.99 4.83 -14.81
N MET A 97 12.18 4.43 -15.20
CA MET A 97 12.58 4.44 -16.61
C MET A 97 11.59 3.67 -17.51
N TYR A 98 10.93 2.63 -17.01
CA TYR A 98 9.84 1.97 -17.75
C TYR A 98 8.66 2.92 -18.03
N THR A 99 8.29 3.77 -17.07
CA THR A 99 7.22 4.77 -17.24
C THR A 99 7.63 5.83 -18.26
N PHE A 100 8.86 6.35 -18.13
CA PHE A 100 9.37 7.42 -18.99
C PHE A 100 9.61 6.94 -20.41
N ASN A 101 10.13 5.74 -20.59
CA ASN A 101 10.27 5.11 -21.89
C ASN A 101 8.89 4.91 -22.54
N ALA A 102 7.91 4.36 -21.81
CA ALA A 102 6.56 4.22 -22.32
C ALA A 102 5.93 5.58 -22.70
N MET A 103 6.22 6.65 -21.96
CA MET A 103 5.63 7.98 -22.19
C MET A 103 6.31 8.73 -23.33
N TRP A 104 7.65 8.75 -23.35
CA TRP A 104 8.46 9.63 -24.21
C TRP A 104 9.44 8.91 -25.13
N GLY A 105 9.63 7.59 -24.98
CA GLY A 105 10.62 6.82 -25.75
C GLY A 105 12.07 7.01 -25.28
N VAL A 106 12.30 7.67 -24.15
CA VAL A 106 13.63 7.93 -23.61
C VAL A 106 14.28 6.63 -23.11
N LEU A 107 15.60 6.53 -23.22
CA LEU A 107 16.36 5.33 -22.87
C LEU A 107 17.32 5.56 -21.71
N THR A 108 17.72 6.80 -21.45
CA THR A 108 18.68 7.15 -20.41
C THR A 108 18.06 8.01 -19.30
N PRO A 109 18.60 7.96 -18.07
CA PRO A 109 18.20 8.84 -16.99
C PRO A 109 18.29 10.31 -17.33
N GLU A 110 19.33 10.73 -18.06
CA GLU A 110 19.59 12.11 -18.45
C GLU A 110 18.48 12.64 -19.38
N GLU A 111 18.05 11.82 -20.35
CA GLU A 111 16.92 12.15 -21.23
C GLU A 111 15.61 12.29 -20.45
N ALA A 112 15.36 11.38 -19.51
CA ALA A 112 14.17 11.43 -18.67
C ALA A 112 14.15 12.66 -17.75
N ILE A 113 15.28 12.98 -17.12
CA ILE A 113 15.45 14.18 -16.28
C ILE A 113 15.22 15.43 -17.12
N ALA A 114 15.81 15.53 -18.29
CA ALA A 114 15.65 16.69 -19.17
C ALA A 114 14.18 16.90 -19.57
N LYS A 115 13.45 15.82 -19.87
CA LYS A 115 12.00 15.86 -20.15
C LYS A 115 11.20 16.36 -18.95
N ILE A 116 11.45 15.81 -17.76
CA ILE A 116 10.77 16.24 -16.54
C ILE A 116 11.05 17.72 -16.27
N GLU A 117 12.32 18.14 -16.27
CA GLU A 117 12.73 19.51 -15.95
C GLU A 117 12.17 20.53 -16.96
N SER A 118 12.04 20.16 -18.24
CA SER A 118 11.46 21.04 -19.25
C SER A 118 9.97 21.32 -19.05
N GLN A 119 9.29 20.51 -18.26
CA GLN A 119 7.84 20.56 -18.06
C GLN A 119 7.41 20.93 -16.63
N LYS A 120 8.36 21.00 -15.69
CA LYS A 120 8.08 21.36 -14.30
C LYS A 120 7.52 22.78 -14.20
N LEU A 121 6.51 22.93 -13.36
CA LEU A 121 6.05 24.24 -12.91
C LEU A 121 7.08 24.86 -11.99
N LYS A 122 7.67 25.98 -12.41
CA LYS A 122 8.60 26.74 -11.58
C LYS A 122 7.80 27.72 -10.73
N LEU A 123 7.94 27.60 -9.41
CA LEU A 123 7.26 28.44 -8.44
C LEU A 123 8.28 29.17 -7.59
N GLU A 124 8.09 30.48 -7.39
CA GLU A 124 8.87 31.29 -6.44
C GLU A 124 8.35 31.21 -5.01
N ARG A 125 7.24 30.49 -4.82
CA ARG A 125 6.55 30.24 -3.53
C ARG A 125 6.29 28.77 -3.31
N LYS A 126 5.88 28.41 -2.10
CA LYS A 126 5.39 27.05 -1.83
C LYS A 126 4.11 26.76 -2.62
N PRO A 127 3.95 25.53 -3.15
CA PRO A 127 2.72 25.10 -3.80
C PRO A 127 1.50 25.25 -2.88
N LEU A 128 0.40 25.78 -3.41
CA LEU A 128 -0.83 26.00 -2.65
C LEU A 128 -1.74 24.78 -2.61
N ASN A 129 -1.66 23.93 -3.62
CA ASN A 129 -2.54 22.79 -3.79
C ASN A 129 -1.79 21.60 -4.41
N LEU A 130 -2.49 20.46 -4.50
CA LEU A 130 -1.93 19.20 -5.01
C LEU A 130 -1.49 19.32 -6.48
N GLU A 131 -2.23 20.04 -7.32
CA GLU A 131 -1.85 20.23 -8.73
C GLU A 131 -0.51 20.96 -8.86
N GLU A 132 -0.36 22.11 -8.21
CA GLU A 132 0.91 22.87 -8.25
C GLU A 132 2.08 22.04 -7.70
N GLN A 133 1.84 21.30 -6.61
CA GLN A 133 2.84 20.42 -6.03
C GLN A 133 3.25 19.31 -7.01
N ALA A 134 2.30 18.63 -7.62
CA ALA A 134 2.58 17.57 -8.60
C ALA A 134 3.31 18.11 -9.83
N LEU A 135 2.81 19.20 -10.42
CA LEU A 135 3.45 19.84 -11.58
C LEU A 135 4.88 20.29 -11.29
N SER A 136 5.16 20.78 -10.08
CA SER A 136 6.52 21.16 -9.66
C SER A 136 7.45 19.97 -9.46
N LEU A 137 6.91 18.78 -9.15
CA LEU A 137 7.70 17.56 -8.94
C LEU A 137 7.99 16.81 -10.24
N VAL A 138 6.97 16.59 -11.08
CA VAL A 138 7.03 15.63 -12.20
C VAL A 138 6.68 16.23 -13.57
N GLY A 139 6.23 17.47 -13.62
CA GLY A 139 5.88 18.15 -14.88
C GLY A 139 4.50 17.77 -15.43
N THR A 140 4.16 18.35 -16.56
CA THR A 140 2.81 18.36 -17.14
C THR A 140 2.36 16.99 -17.64
N ASP A 141 3.20 16.26 -18.35
CA ASP A 141 2.80 14.99 -18.98
C ASP A 141 2.47 13.92 -17.94
N ILE A 142 3.34 13.74 -16.93
CA ILE A 142 3.12 12.76 -15.87
C ILE A 142 1.88 13.16 -15.06
N TYR A 143 1.74 14.45 -14.71
CA TYR A 143 0.57 14.93 -13.99
C TYR A 143 -0.73 14.64 -14.74
N ASN A 144 -0.84 15.04 -16.00
CA ASN A 144 -2.07 14.88 -16.79
C ASN A 144 -2.38 13.40 -17.05
N THR A 145 -1.35 12.56 -17.29
CA THR A 145 -1.54 11.17 -17.68
C THR A 145 -1.80 10.25 -16.50
N LEU A 146 -1.14 10.46 -15.36
CA LEU A 146 -1.09 9.45 -14.30
C LEU A 146 -1.55 9.96 -12.92
N ILE A 147 -1.68 11.27 -12.70
CA ILE A 147 -1.99 11.82 -11.38
C ILE A 147 -3.36 12.47 -11.34
N ARG A 148 -3.66 13.39 -12.25
CA ARG A 148 -4.86 14.25 -12.19
C ARG A 148 -6.15 13.47 -12.05
N ASP A 149 -6.44 12.63 -13.00
CA ASP A 149 -7.75 11.94 -13.08
C ASP A 149 -7.83 10.81 -12.04
N TYR A 150 -6.72 10.16 -11.72
CA TYR A 150 -6.65 9.22 -10.60
C TYR A 150 -6.96 9.90 -9.27
N THR A 151 -6.32 11.04 -8.99
CA THR A 151 -6.54 11.81 -7.77
C THR A 151 -8.00 12.29 -7.68
N LYS A 152 -8.54 12.84 -8.76
CA LYS A 152 -9.94 13.26 -8.82
C LYS A 152 -10.91 12.11 -8.54
N LYS A 153 -10.64 10.93 -9.08
CA LYS A 153 -11.44 9.73 -8.81
C LYS A 153 -11.36 9.30 -7.34
N GLN A 154 -10.18 9.30 -6.76
CA GLN A 154 -9.96 8.82 -5.38
C GLN A 154 -10.56 9.78 -4.34
N TRP A 155 -10.38 11.07 -4.53
CA TRP A 155 -10.78 12.10 -3.56
C TRP A 155 -12.15 12.72 -3.85
N GLN A 156 -12.74 12.42 -5.02
CA GLN A 156 -13.99 13.04 -5.49
C GLN A 156 -13.94 14.58 -5.48
N LYS A 157 -12.73 15.15 -5.67
CA LYS A 157 -12.43 16.58 -5.67
C LYS A 157 -11.41 16.89 -6.75
N ASP A 158 -11.42 18.13 -7.23
CA ASP A 158 -10.39 18.60 -8.14
C ASP A 158 -9.05 18.70 -7.40
N PRO A 159 -7.91 18.30 -8.00
CA PRO A 159 -6.59 18.46 -7.40
C PRO A 159 -6.26 19.88 -6.94
N LYS A 160 -6.85 20.89 -7.55
CA LYS A 160 -6.71 22.30 -7.13
C LYS A 160 -7.34 22.60 -5.76
N GLU A 161 -8.31 21.79 -5.36
CA GLU A 161 -9.02 21.93 -4.07
C GLU A 161 -8.37 21.12 -2.95
N LEU A 162 -7.37 20.28 -3.30
CA LEU A 162 -6.69 19.40 -2.37
C LEU A 162 -5.40 20.02 -1.84
N PRO A 163 -5.05 19.83 -0.55
CA PRO A 163 -3.83 20.36 0.00
C PRO A 163 -2.57 19.77 -0.68
N ALA A 164 -1.55 20.60 -0.88
CA ALA A 164 -0.26 20.17 -1.42
C ALA A 164 0.40 19.03 -0.61
N SER A 165 0.10 18.95 0.71
CA SER A 165 0.64 17.94 1.61
C SER A 165 0.26 16.50 1.27
N ILE A 166 -0.80 16.29 0.48
CA ILE A 166 -1.21 14.94 0.04
C ILE A 166 -0.15 14.30 -0.87
N ILE A 167 0.58 15.10 -1.64
CA ILE A 167 1.56 14.62 -2.63
C ILE A 167 2.95 15.21 -2.40
N THR A 168 3.41 15.24 -1.17
CA THR A 168 4.72 15.80 -0.83
C THR A 168 5.90 15.00 -1.40
N ARG A 169 5.69 13.71 -1.65
CA ARG A 169 6.70 12.81 -2.22
C ARG A 169 6.08 11.96 -3.30
N LEU A 170 6.60 12.08 -4.50
CA LEU A 170 6.36 11.14 -5.59
C LEU A 170 7.63 10.32 -5.80
N PRO A 171 7.56 9.00 -5.74
CA PRO A 171 8.73 8.17 -6.01
C PRO A 171 9.06 8.24 -7.51
N VAL A 172 9.99 9.11 -7.86
CA VAL A 172 10.57 9.21 -9.21
C VAL A 172 11.92 8.51 -9.18
N ARG A 173 12.07 7.46 -9.97
CA ARG A 173 13.23 6.57 -9.97
C ARG A 173 13.87 6.56 -11.35
N MET A 174 15.14 6.95 -11.40
CA MET A 174 15.92 6.96 -12.66
C MET A 174 16.59 5.59 -12.90
N THR A 175 15.84 4.52 -12.65
CA THR A 175 16.30 3.12 -12.79
C THR A 175 15.26 2.29 -13.56
N TRP A 176 15.72 1.22 -14.20
CA TRP A 176 14.91 0.19 -14.83
C TRP A 176 14.42 -0.85 -13.81
N ASP A 177 13.93 -0.39 -12.65
CA ASP A 177 13.30 -1.20 -11.62
C ASP A 177 11.89 -0.69 -11.36
N ASN A 178 10.90 -1.57 -11.50
CA ASN A 178 9.49 -1.29 -11.27
C ASN A 178 8.92 -2.01 -10.04
N ASN A 179 9.75 -2.58 -9.19
CA ASN A 179 9.30 -3.11 -7.92
C ASN A 179 8.74 -1.97 -7.06
N TYR A 180 7.51 -2.11 -6.56
CA TYR A 180 6.90 -1.07 -5.76
C TYR A 180 7.61 -0.90 -4.42
N PHE A 181 7.94 -2.01 -3.77
CA PHE A 181 8.71 -2.07 -2.53
C PHE A 181 10.12 -2.58 -2.79
N PHE A 182 11.09 -2.08 -2.01
CA PHE A 182 12.48 -2.56 -2.01
C PHE A 182 12.81 -3.40 -0.78
N ASP A 183 11.78 -3.71 0.02
CA ASP A 183 11.96 -4.46 1.26
C ASP A 183 12.46 -5.88 0.99
N LYS A 184 13.31 -6.36 1.89
CA LYS A 184 13.92 -7.69 1.86
C LYS A 184 12.87 -8.80 1.80
N PHE A 185 11.82 -8.65 2.58
CA PHE A 185 10.72 -9.58 2.65
C PHE A 185 9.45 -8.93 2.11
N GLN A 186 8.77 -9.63 1.21
CA GLN A 186 7.47 -9.21 0.71
C GLN A 186 6.69 -10.41 0.19
N GLY A 187 5.37 -10.33 0.24
CA GLY A 187 4.49 -11.40 -0.22
C GLY A 187 3.07 -11.26 0.27
N ILE A 188 2.26 -12.24 -0.10
CA ILE A 188 0.88 -12.39 0.36
C ILE A 188 0.79 -13.73 1.07
N PRO A 189 0.12 -13.83 2.24
CA PRO A 189 -0.02 -15.09 2.96
C PRO A 189 -0.79 -16.11 2.13
N ILE A 190 -0.24 -17.32 2.00
CA ILE A 190 -0.88 -18.44 1.33
C ILE A 190 -2.13 -18.83 2.13
N GLY A 191 -3.27 -18.85 1.45
CA GLY A 191 -4.58 -19.06 2.10
C GLY A 191 -5.30 -17.77 2.50
N GLY A 192 -4.68 -16.60 2.25
CA GLY A 192 -5.24 -15.29 2.56
C GLY A 192 -4.95 -14.80 3.98
N TYR A 193 -5.16 -13.52 4.21
CA TYR A 193 -4.89 -12.91 5.52
C TYR A 193 -5.80 -13.44 6.61
N THR A 194 -7.08 -13.68 6.32
CA THR A 194 -8.03 -14.16 7.35
C THR A 194 -7.53 -15.43 8.03
N LEU A 195 -7.04 -16.41 7.26
CA LEU A 195 -6.46 -17.65 7.80
C LEU A 195 -5.23 -17.37 8.68
N MET A 196 -4.38 -16.41 8.29
CA MET A 196 -3.24 -16.00 9.11
C MET A 196 -3.71 -15.45 10.47
N PHE A 197 -4.76 -14.62 10.48
CA PHE A 197 -5.33 -14.08 11.71
C PHE A 197 -6.00 -15.18 12.56
N GLU A 198 -6.72 -16.11 11.96
CA GLU A 198 -7.28 -17.26 12.65
C GLU A 198 -6.19 -18.07 13.37
N ASN A 199 -5.07 -18.32 12.69
CA ASN A 199 -3.92 -18.99 13.30
C ASN A 199 -3.29 -18.18 14.44
N MET A 200 -3.15 -16.86 14.26
CA MET A 200 -2.61 -15.95 15.29
C MET A 200 -3.48 -15.92 16.53
N LEU A 201 -4.78 -16.02 16.37
CA LEU A 201 -5.78 -15.92 17.45
C LEU A 201 -6.10 -17.25 18.11
N LYS A 202 -5.47 -18.35 17.74
CA LYS A 202 -5.69 -19.65 18.41
C LYS A 202 -5.48 -19.55 19.91
N GLY A 203 -6.51 -19.93 20.69
CA GLY A 203 -6.52 -19.87 22.14
C GLY A 203 -6.82 -18.47 22.74
N ILE A 204 -7.19 -17.49 21.92
CA ILE A 204 -7.57 -16.14 22.34
C ILE A 204 -9.07 -15.96 22.09
N GLU A 205 -9.80 -15.48 23.11
CA GLU A 205 -11.23 -15.22 22.96
C GLU A 205 -11.47 -13.94 22.15
N VAL A 206 -12.31 -14.07 21.13
CA VAL A 206 -12.73 -12.96 20.26
C VAL A 206 -14.25 -12.91 20.19
N ARG A 207 -14.81 -11.73 20.40
CA ARG A 207 -16.25 -11.47 20.24
C ARG A 207 -16.42 -10.48 19.10
N VAL A 208 -17.02 -10.94 18.02
CA VAL A 208 -17.41 -10.10 16.87
C VAL A 208 -18.81 -9.53 17.10
N ASN A 209 -19.21 -8.52 16.29
CA ASN A 209 -20.49 -7.82 16.44
C ASN A 209 -20.68 -7.20 17.83
N THR A 210 -19.61 -6.72 18.44
CA THR A 210 -19.61 -6.20 19.81
C THR A 210 -19.04 -4.79 19.89
#